data_e7ac9b7c1cdd9b2e3d5da1f61f4c0f58
#
_entry.id   e7ac9b7c1cdd9b2e3d5da1f61f4c0f58
#
_cell.length_a   1.000
_cell.length_b   1.000
_cell.length_c   1.000
_cell.angle_alpha   90.00
_cell.angle_beta   90.00
_cell.angle_gamma   90.00
#
_symmetry.space_group_name_H-M   'P 1'
#
loop_
_entity.id
_entity.type
_entity.pdbx_description
1 polymer ?
#
loop_
_entity_poly.entity_id
_entity_poly.type
_entity_poly.pdbx_seq_one_letter_code
_entity_poly.pdbx_strand_id
1 'polypeptide(L)'
;LWGAATGTAIAGYTLWDGYSVISLHLDPVSYYASTLLLQSLILTPGAMRRRNRIPTAVRVDIIPILIIAVCSPLAYILVLTAMQSMPLALVAPLRETSIIVGSLLSYWLFRENHLARRIAGAVVVLTGIAIISL
;
A
#
# COMPACT_ATOMS: atom_id res chain seq x y z
N LEU A 1 -0.70 -8.09 18.54
CA LEU A 1 0.45 -7.18 18.65
C LEU A 1 0.99 -6.76 17.28
N TRP A 2 1.35 -7.70 16.40
CA TRP A 2 1.91 -7.37 15.08
C TRP A 2 0.94 -6.58 14.19
N GLY A 3 -0.33 -6.93 14.17
CA GLY A 3 -1.36 -6.19 13.40
C GLY A 3 -1.53 -4.75 13.89
N ALA A 4 -1.51 -4.53 15.21
CA ALA A 4 -1.59 -3.19 15.76
C ALA A 4 -0.35 -2.34 15.40
N ALA A 5 0.86 -2.92 15.52
CA ALA A 5 2.09 -2.25 15.12
C ALA A 5 2.09 -1.86 13.63
N THR A 6 1.65 -2.77 12.75
CA THR A 6 1.52 -2.50 11.31
C THR A 6 0.48 -1.41 11.05
N GLY A 7 -0.67 -1.46 11.71
CA GLY A 7 -1.72 -0.43 11.57
C GLY A 7 -1.24 0.94 12.00
N THR A 8 -0.52 1.04 13.11
CA THR A 8 0.07 2.31 13.58
C THR A 8 1.11 2.83 12.60
N ALA A 9 1.96 1.97 12.05
CA ALA A 9 2.95 2.37 11.05
C ALA A 9 2.27 2.87 9.75
N ILE A 10 1.19 2.19 9.29
CA ILE A 10 0.39 2.61 8.14
C ILE A 10 -0.25 3.97 8.39
N ALA A 11 -0.88 4.17 9.55
CA ALA A 11 -1.47 5.46 9.90
C ALA A 11 -0.40 6.57 9.92
N GLY A 12 0.77 6.30 10.51
CA GLY A 12 1.87 7.26 10.59
C GLY A 12 2.35 7.72 9.22
N TYR A 13 2.65 6.80 8.31
CA TYR A 13 3.12 7.22 7.00
C TYR A 13 2.00 7.85 6.15
N THR A 14 0.75 7.42 6.29
CA THR A 14 -0.37 8.03 5.57
C THR A 14 -0.60 9.49 6.00
N LEU A 15 -0.49 9.78 7.29
CA LEU A 15 -0.55 11.17 7.80
C LEU A 15 0.62 12.00 7.30
N TRP A 16 1.82 11.43 7.28
CA TRP A 16 2.99 12.10 6.76
C TRP A 16 2.89 12.41 5.27
N ASP A 17 2.43 11.45 4.48
CA ASP A 17 2.18 11.61 3.03
C ASP A 17 1.13 12.70 2.78
N GLY A 18 0.01 12.65 3.51
CA GLY A 18 -1.04 13.66 3.42
C GLY A 18 -0.52 15.06 3.78
N TYR A 19 0.24 15.18 4.87
CA TYR A 19 0.87 16.45 5.23
C TYR A 19 1.83 16.96 4.15
N SER A 20 2.66 16.10 3.60
CA SER A 20 3.64 16.46 2.58
C SER A 20 2.99 16.94 1.28
N VAL A 21 1.92 16.26 0.83
CA VAL A 21 1.27 16.55 -0.44
C VAL A 21 0.26 17.69 -0.30
N ILE A 22 -0.47 17.79 0.82
CA ILE A 22 -1.50 18.81 1.04
C ILE A 22 -0.89 20.12 1.56
N SER A 23 -0.07 20.05 2.63
CA SER A 23 0.43 21.23 3.31
C SER A 23 1.68 21.81 2.68
N LEU A 24 2.59 20.97 2.17
CA LEU A 24 3.81 21.41 1.50
C LEU A 24 3.65 21.55 -0.01
N HIS A 25 2.46 21.22 -0.55
CA HIS A 25 2.13 21.29 -1.99
C HIS A 25 3.17 20.58 -2.88
N LEU A 26 3.74 19.47 -2.40
CA LEU A 26 4.71 18.72 -3.16
C LEU A 26 4.01 17.98 -4.30
N ASP A 27 4.62 18.00 -5.48
CA ASP A 27 4.15 17.22 -6.61
C ASP A 27 4.17 15.73 -6.29
N PRO A 28 3.03 14.98 -6.45
CA PRO A 28 2.93 13.58 -6.09
C PRO A 28 3.98 12.68 -6.74
N VAL A 29 4.35 12.97 -7.99
CA VAL A 29 5.33 12.18 -8.75
C VAL A 29 6.72 12.38 -8.19
N SER A 30 7.11 13.63 -7.95
CA SER A 30 8.43 13.98 -7.39
C SER A 30 8.59 13.49 -5.96
N TYR A 31 7.53 13.58 -5.16
CA TYR A 31 7.49 13.06 -3.79
C TYR A 31 7.68 11.54 -3.77
N TYR A 32 6.92 10.82 -4.61
CA TYR A 32 7.03 9.38 -4.70
C TYR A 32 8.40 8.92 -5.23
N ALA A 33 8.94 9.58 -6.25
CA ALA A 33 10.28 9.29 -6.77
C ALA A 33 11.36 9.44 -5.68
N SER A 34 11.28 10.50 -4.88
CA SER A 34 12.20 10.73 -3.77
C SER A 34 12.11 9.64 -2.70
N THR A 35 10.89 9.22 -2.37
CA THR A 35 10.63 8.13 -1.42
C THR A 35 11.19 6.80 -1.94
N LEU A 36 10.99 6.49 -3.22
CA LEU A 36 11.55 5.29 -3.85
C LEU A 36 13.08 5.29 -3.84
N LEU A 37 13.71 6.42 -4.13
CA LEU A 37 15.17 6.54 -4.07
C LEU A 37 15.69 6.28 -2.66
N LEU A 38 15.08 6.90 -1.67
CA LEU A 38 15.46 6.70 -0.27
C LEU A 38 15.28 5.24 0.17
N GLN A 39 14.15 4.65 -0.18
CA GLN A 39 13.85 3.25 0.11
C GLN A 39 14.85 2.31 -0.58
N SER A 40 15.21 2.58 -1.84
CA SER A 40 16.21 1.82 -2.57
C SER A 40 17.58 1.88 -1.90
N LEU A 41 18.00 3.08 -1.46
CA LEU A 41 19.27 3.25 -0.75
C LEU A 41 19.30 2.45 0.56
N ILE A 42 18.22 2.48 1.33
CA ILE A 42 18.11 1.75 2.61
C ILE A 42 18.11 0.22 2.38
N LEU A 43 17.46 -0.27 1.32
CA LEU A 43 17.35 -1.70 1.04
C LEU A 43 18.58 -2.27 0.30
N THR A 44 19.36 -1.43 -0.37
CA THR A 44 20.55 -1.84 -1.15
C THR A 44 21.52 -2.71 -0.35
N PRO A 45 21.95 -2.36 0.88
CA PRO A 45 22.91 -3.19 1.61
C PRO A 45 22.35 -4.57 1.95
N GLY A 46 21.04 -4.68 2.20
CA GLY A 46 20.36 -5.97 2.40
C GLY A 46 20.30 -6.81 1.12
N ALA A 47 20.03 -6.18 -0.01
CA ALA A 47 20.02 -6.81 -1.32
C ALA A 47 21.42 -7.30 -1.73
N MET A 48 22.46 -6.49 -1.49
CA MET A 48 23.84 -6.86 -1.78
C MET A 48 24.30 -8.10 -1.01
N ARG A 49 23.88 -8.27 0.22
CA ARG A 49 24.17 -9.48 1.00
C ARG A 49 23.53 -10.75 0.41
N ARG A 50 22.46 -10.60 -0.35
CA ARG A 50 21.71 -11.71 -0.98
C ARG A 50 21.82 -11.74 -2.50
N ARG A 51 22.82 -11.03 -3.08
CA ARG A 51 23.00 -10.85 -4.52
C ARG A 51 22.96 -12.16 -5.34
N ASN A 52 23.44 -13.27 -4.76
CA ASN A 52 23.49 -14.54 -5.44
C ASN A 52 22.09 -15.18 -5.66
N ARG A 53 21.07 -14.76 -4.90
CA ARG A 53 19.69 -15.24 -5.03
C ARG A 53 18.82 -14.37 -5.93
N ILE A 54 19.22 -13.13 -6.18
CA ILE A 54 18.46 -12.16 -6.96
C ILE A 54 18.26 -12.61 -8.40
N PRO A 55 19.29 -13.07 -9.15
CA PRO A 55 19.11 -13.47 -10.54
C PRO A 55 18.14 -14.63 -10.73
N THR A 56 18.17 -15.60 -9.80
CA THR A 56 17.27 -16.74 -9.83
C THR A 56 15.83 -16.32 -9.54
N ALA A 57 15.60 -15.51 -8.51
CA ALA A 57 14.28 -15.00 -8.19
C ALA A 57 13.68 -14.16 -9.33
N VAL A 58 14.48 -13.27 -9.92
CA VAL A 58 14.04 -12.43 -11.05
C VAL A 58 13.68 -13.30 -12.28
N ARG A 59 14.45 -14.34 -12.58
CA ARG A 59 14.15 -15.22 -13.72
C ARG A 59 12.88 -16.05 -13.54
N VAL A 60 12.61 -16.49 -12.32
CA VAL A 60 11.42 -17.34 -12.04
C VAL A 60 10.15 -16.49 -11.99
N ASP A 61 10.22 -15.30 -11.39
CA ASP A 61 9.05 -14.48 -11.08
C ASP A 61 9.05 -13.15 -11.84
N ILE A 62 9.61 -13.08 -13.05
CA ILE A 62 9.74 -11.83 -13.82
C ILE A 62 8.39 -11.18 -14.12
N ILE A 63 7.37 -11.96 -14.45
CA ILE A 63 6.04 -11.43 -14.79
C ILE A 63 5.37 -10.77 -13.57
N PRO A 64 5.21 -11.42 -12.40
CA PRO A 64 4.66 -10.76 -11.23
C PRO A 64 5.50 -9.59 -10.76
N ILE A 65 6.83 -9.65 -10.86
CA ILE A 65 7.71 -8.52 -10.52
C ILE A 65 7.42 -7.30 -11.40
N LEU A 66 7.29 -7.48 -12.72
CA LEU A 66 6.97 -6.39 -13.65
C LEU A 66 5.58 -5.80 -13.39
N ILE A 67 4.58 -6.65 -13.15
CA ILE A 67 3.22 -6.19 -12.82
C ILE A 67 3.25 -5.32 -11.55
N ILE A 68 3.90 -5.79 -10.50
CA ILE A 68 4.01 -5.04 -9.24
C ILE A 68 4.81 -3.75 -9.44
N ALA A 69 5.90 -3.80 -10.20
CA ALA A 69 6.75 -2.64 -10.46
C ALA A 69 6.04 -1.51 -11.21
N VAL A 70 5.04 -1.83 -12.02
CA VAL A 70 4.24 -0.84 -12.75
C VAL A 70 2.98 -0.45 -11.98
N CYS A 71 2.23 -1.42 -11.48
CA CYS A 71 0.94 -1.16 -10.83
C CYS A 71 1.10 -0.47 -9.47
N SER A 72 2.16 -0.78 -8.71
CA SER A 72 2.35 -0.19 -7.39
C SER A 72 2.63 1.32 -7.43
N PRO A 73 3.58 1.81 -8.25
CA PRO A 73 3.79 3.25 -8.44
C PRO A 73 2.53 3.97 -8.94
N LEU A 74 1.87 3.39 -9.93
CA LEU A 74 0.67 3.97 -10.51
C LEU A 74 -0.44 4.13 -9.46
N ALA A 75 -0.72 3.07 -8.71
CA ALA A 75 -1.71 3.10 -7.63
C ALA A 75 -1.37 4.13 -6.56
N TYR A 76 -0.08 4.22 -6.17
CA TYR A 76 0.35 5.15 -5.13
C TYR A 76 0.24 6.61 -5.59
N ILE A 77 0.68 6.93 -6.81
CA ILE A 77 0.56 8.28 -7.39
C ILE A 77 -0.91 8.70 -7.50
N LEU A 78 -1.80 7.77 -7.89
CA LEU A 78 -3.24 8.04 -7.93
C LEU A 78 -3.80 8.37 -6.55
N VAL A 79 -3.39 7.66 -5.51
CA VAL A 79 -3.79 7.95 -4.13
C VAL A 79 -3.29 9.33 -3.67
N LEU A 80 -2.02 9.65 -3.93
CA LEU A 80 -1.46 10.96 -3.58
C LEU A 80 -2.17 12.10 -4.33
N THR A 81 -2.50 11.90 -5.59
CA THR A 81 -3.26 12.88 -6.39
C THR A 81 -4.68 13.05 -5.86
N ALA A 82 -5.33 11.95 -5.45
CA ALA A 82 -6.64 12.01 -4.82
C ALA A 82 -6.61 12.78 -3.49
N MET A 83 -5.55 12.64 -2.69
CA MET A 83 -5.37 13.39 -1.45
C MET A 83 -5.27 14.91 -1.65
N GLN A 84 -4.83 15.38 -2.82
CA GLN A 84 -4.83 16.81 -3.15
C GLN A 84 -6.22 17.36 -3.45
N SER A 85 -7.12 16.51 -3.94
CA SER A 85 -8.45 16.92 -4.41
C SER A 85 -9.57 16.61 -3.43
N MET A 86 -9.35 15.73 -2.47
CA MET A 86 -10.36 15.22 -1.54
C MET A 86 -9.83 15.17 -0.11
N PRO A 87 -10.70 15.33 0.91
CA PRO A 87 -10.31 15.14 2.31
C PRO A 87 -9.69 13.76 2.56
N LEU A 88 -8.61 13.71 3.33
CA LEU A 88 -7.91 12.49 3.69
C LEU A 88 -8.84 11.42 4.29
N ALA A 89 -9.86 11.88 5.02
CA ALA A 89 -10.90 11.02 5.62
C ALA A 89 -11.70 10.21 4.59
N LEU A 90 -11.82 10.67 3.35
CA LEU A 90 -12.49 9.94 2.26
C LEU A 90 -11.52 9.05 1.48
N VAL A 91 -10.27 9.47 1.32
CA VAL A 91 -9.26 8.70 0.57
C VAL A 91 -8.86 7.42 1.29
N ALA A 92 -8.73 7.48 2.62
CA ALA A 92 -8.37 6.32 3.44
C ALA A 92 -9.37 5.14 3.28
N PRO A 93 -10.70 5.33 3.41
CA PRO A 93 -11.69 4.27 3.17
C PRO A 93 -11.65 3.67 1.78
N LEU A 94 -11.50 4.52 0.76
CA LEU A 94 -11.43 4.07 -0.63
C LEU A 94 -10.22 3.15 -0.85
N ARG A 95 -9.09 3.46 -0.23
CA ARG A 95 -7.89 2.61 -0.26
C ARG A 95 -8.14 1.26 0.41
N GLU A 96 -8.81 1.25 1.55
CA GLU A 96 -9.10 0.01 2.29
C GLU A 96 -10.08 -0.91 1.54
N THR A 97 -10.90 -0.37 0.63
CA THR A 97 -11.77 -1.17 -0.25
C THR A 97 -10.96 -2.16 -1.09
N SER A 98 -9.72 -1.86 -1.42
CA SER A 98 -8.82 -2.76 -2.13
C SER A 98 -8.55 -4.08 -1.37
N ILE A 99 -8.62 -4.05 -0.04
CA ILE A 99 -8.47 -5.25 0.80
C ILE A 99 -9.62 -6.22 0.57
N ILE A 100 -10.84 -5.70 0.39
CA ILE A 100 -12.02 -6.53 0.10
C ILE A 100 -11.86 -7.19 -1.26
N VAL A 101 -11.53 -6.40 -2.28
CA VAL A 101 -11.31 -6.90 -3.65
C VAL A 101 -10.19 -7.94 -3.67
N GLY A 102 -9.06 -7.64 -3.04
CA GLY A 102 -7.93 -8.56 -2.94
C GLY A 102 -8.27 -9.84 -2.18
N SER A 103 -9.08 -9.75 -1.11
CA SER A 103 -9.54 -10.93 -0.35
C SER A 103 -10.50 -11.80 -1.15
N LEU A 104 -11.40 -11.19 -1.95
CA LEU A 104 -12.31 -11.91 -2.83
C LEU A 104 -11.54 -12.62 -3.95
N LEU A 105 -10.58 -11.92 -4.55
CA LEU A 105 -9.74 -12.46 -5.61
C LEU A 105 -8.88 -13.63 -5.11
N SER A 106 -8.30 -13.50 -3.91
CA SER A 106 -7.53 -14.55 -3.25
C SER A 106 -8.39 -15.79 -2.97
N TYR A 107 -9.61 -15.60 -2.51
CA TYR A 107 -10.56 -16.71 -2.32
C TYR A 107 -10.90 -17.42 -3.64
N TRP A 108 -11.17 -16.66 -4.68
CA TRP A 108 -11.52 -17.22 -5.98
C TRP A 108 -10.35 -17.97 -6.63
N LEU A 109 -9.12 -17.45 -6.47
CA LEU A 109 -7.91 -18.03 -7.09
C LEU A 109 -7.32 -19.18 -6.28
N PHE A 110 -7.30 -19.07 -4.95
CA PHE A 110 -6.56 -19.99 -4.06
C PHE A 110 -7.46 -20.85 -3.17
N ARG A 111 -8.79 -20.64 -3.20
CA ARG A 111 -9.78 -21.36 -2.36
C ARG A 111 -9.41 -21.39 -0.87
N GLU A 112 -8.87 -20.31 -0.34
CA GLU A 112 -8.46 -20.23 1.07
C GLU A 112 -9.67 -20.29 2.02
N ASN A 113 -9.61 -21.17 3.02
CA ASN A 113 -10.70 -21.41 3.97
C ASN A 113 -10.95 -20.28 5.00
N HIS A 114 -10.20 -19.18 4.97
CA HIS A 114 -10.26 -18.10 5.98
C HIS A 114 -10.95 -16.81 5.49
N LEU A 115 -11.72 -16.89 4.41
CA LEU A 115 -12.42 -15.73 3.82
C LEU A 115 -13.32 -15.02 4.84
N ALA A 116 -14.07 -15.75 5.64
CA ALA A 116 -14.99 -15.19 6.62
C ALA A 116 -14.29 -14.28 7.66
N ARG A 117 -13.11 -14.66 8.14
CA ARG A 117 -12.30 -13.85 9.06
C ARG A 117 -11.76 -12.57 8.41
N ARG A 118 -11.35 -12.65 7.16
CA ARG A 118 -10.84 -11.49 6.40
C ARG A 118 -11.95 -10.51 6.09
N ILE A 119 -13.10 -11.00 5.64
CA ILE A 119 -14.29 -10.16 5.39
C ILE A 119 -14.78 -9.52 6.69
N ALA A 120 -14.86 -10.28 7.79
CA ALA A 120 -15.27 -9.72 9.08
C ALA A 120 -14.31 -8.59 9.52
N GLY A 121 -13.00 -8.79 9.39
CA GLY A 121 -12.01 -7.73 9.66
C GLY A 121 -12.18 -6.50 8.77
N ALA A 122 -12.39 -6.69 7.48
CA ALA A 122 -12.59 -5.59 6.52
C ALA A 122 -13.89 -4.82 6.82
N VAL A 123 -14.99 -5.51 7.16
CA VAL A 123 -16.25 -4.87 7.55
C VAL A 123 -16.10 -4.04 8.83
N VAL A 124 -15.39 -4.56 9.84
CA VAL A 124 -15.12 -3.81 11.08
C VAL A 124 -14.33 -2.53 10.79
N VAL A 125 -13.30 -2.62 9.95
CA VAL A 125 -12.48 -1.45 9.56
C VAL A 125 -13.34 -0.44 8.81
N LEU A 126 -14.10 -0.86 7.80
CA LEU A 126 -14.96 0.02 7.02
C LEU A 126 -16.04 0.69 7.88
N THR A 127 -16.63 -0.05 8.81
CA THR A 127 -17.62 0.52 9.75
C THR A 127 -16.98 1.56 10.66
N GLY A 128 -15.77 1.29 11.17
CA GLY A 128 -15.02 2.27 11.96
C GLY A 128 -14.74 3.55 11.19
N ILE A 129 -14.33 3.44 9.93
CA ILE A 129 -14.05 4.59 9.08
C ILE A 129 -15.34 5.34 8.72
N ALA A 130 -16.43 4.65 8.42
CA ALA A 130 -17.73 5.28 8.16
C ALA A 130 -18.22 6.12 9.34
N ILE A 131 -18.01 5.64 10.56
CA ILE A 131 -18.35 6.38 11.79
C ILE A 131 -17.50 7.64 11.96
N ILE A 132 -16.22 7.61 11.56
CA ILE A 132 -15.32 8.76 11.66
C ILE A 132 -15.62 9.82 10.57
N SER A 133 -16.19 9.40 9.44
CA SER A 133 -16.52 10.29 8.32
C SER A 133 -17.88 10.98 8.43
N LEU A 134 -18.70 10.61 9.43
CA LEU A 134 -19.98 11.25 9.79
C LEU A 134 -19.78 12.40 10.78
#